data_9255aa1a8d8bfdb7596472b2f86b1bbf
#
_entry.id   9255aa1a8d8bfdb7596472b2f86b1bbf
#
_cell.length_a   1.000
_cell.length_b   1.000
_cell.length_c   1.000
_cell.angle_alpha   90.00
_cell.angle_beta   90.00
_cell.angle_gamma   90.00
#
_symmetry.space_group_name_H-M   'P 1'
#
loop_
_entity.id
_entity.type
_entity.pdbx_description
1 polymer ?
#
loop_
_entity_poly.entity_id
_entity_poly.type
_entity_poly.pdbx_seq_one_letter_code
_entity_poly.pdbx_strand_id
1 'polypeptide(L)'
;MKPEDKERSILTDWILEINKPILLCVLLLMLIGLYISLTISPASSRFSSNIFSIFNIQALYLLFGLIIFILLSFFSVERLKYISYFIFVICLLMLIATLFIGTEFKGSKRWLNFQYFTIMPIELIKPFYCVLLASILEIREEKTKVTSYALSFFVYAILASILVLQPDISQLFIVSSIYFASIFMSGFSIIILFSILFFGISLFTAIYFFNFNVQNRINSFLYPENYDVSQTELSLQAIKEGGIIGVGPGNGILKNKIPEANSDYIFSVVAEEYGLLGCLLILFIFFLISYNGFKTVYSNKNHFLQISLFTLVI
;
A
#
# COMPACT_ATOMS: atom_id res chain seq x y z
N MET A 1 -27.31 19.70 41.45
CA MET A 1 -27.74 19.78 40.03
C MET A 1 -26.55 19.45 39.17
N LYS A 2 -26.49 18.24 38.59
CA LYS A 2 -25.49 17.87 37.57
C LYS A 2 -25.88 18.62 36.30
N PRO A 3 -24.92 19.20 35.57
CA PRO A 3 -25.22 19.81 34.25
C PRO A 3 -25.67 18.70 33.32
N GLU A 4 -26.75 18.99 32.61
CA GLU A 4 -27.41 18.20 31.59
C GLU A 4 -26.41 17.54 30.64
N ASP A 5 -26.45 16.23 30.52
CA ASP A 5 -25.90 15.48 29.39
C ASP A 5 -26.67 15.92 28.15
N LYS A 6 -26.16 16.98 27.48
CA LYS A 6 -26.57 17.29 26.14
C LYS A 6 -26.29 16.04 25.30
N GLU A 7 -27.34 15.45 24.74
CA GLU A 7 -27.23 14.41 23.72
C GLU A 7 -26.27 14.93 22.64
N ARG A 8 -25.01 14.47 22.72
CA ARG A 8 -24.00 14.82 21.73
C ARG A 8 -24.39 14.10 20.45
N SER A 9 -24.48 14.83 19.36
CA SER A 9 -24.76 14.20 18.07
C SER A 9 -23.60 13.28 17.70
N ILE A 10 -23.89 12.15 17.02
CA ILE A 10 -22.89 11.18 16.53
C ILE A 10 -21.73 11.88 15.79
N LEU A 11 -22.04 12.96 15.08
CA LEU A 11 -21.04 13.76 14.37
C LEU A 11 -20.09 14.51 15.32
N THR A 12 -20.60 15.04 16.45
CA THR A 12 -19.72 15.74 17.41
C THR A 12 -18.75 14.80 18.09
N ASP A 13 -19.19 13.60 18.45
CA ASP A 13 -18.33 12.58 19.05
C ASP A 13 -17.28 12.10 18.04
N TRP A 14 -17.67 11.88 16.79
CA TRP A 14 -16.74 11.52 15.70
C TRP A 14 -15.65 12.60 15.49
N ILE A 15 -16.01 13.91 15.43
CA ILE A 15 -15.03 15.01 15.26
C ILE A 15 -14.05 15.07 16.44
N LEU A 16 -14.47 14.69 17.63
CA LEU A 16 -13.61 14.69 18.82
C LEU A 16 -12.66 13.50 18.88
N GLU A 17 -13.08 12.33 18.39
CA GLU A 17 -12.31 11.08 18.42
C GLU A 17 -11.34 10.92 17.25
N ILE A 18 -11.63 11.52 16.10
CA ILE A 18 -10.78 11.38 14.90
C ILE A 18 -9.40 12.02 15.09
N ASN A 19 -8.37 11.33 14.57
CA ASN A 19 -7.01 11.87 14.54
C ASN A 19 -6.89 12.95 13.46
N LYS A 20 -7.11 14.22 13.85
CA LYS A 20 -7.13 15.37 12.96
C LYS A 20 -5.85 15.55 12.13
N PRO A 21 -4.62 15.38 12.67
CA PRO A 21 -3.40 15.42 11.88
C PRO A 21 -3.38 14.42 10.74
N ILE A 22 -3.75 13.16 11.00
CA ILE A 22 -3.78 12.13 9.95
C ILE A 22 -4.84 12.46 8.90
N LEU A 23 -6.04 12.86 9.32
CA LEU A 23 -7.11 13.27 8.41
C LEU A 23 -6.65 14.41 7.49
N LEU A 24 -6.02 15.45 8.05
CA LEU A 24 -5.51 16.58 7.28
C LEU A 24 -4.46 16.14 6.26
N CYS A 25 -3.50 15.32 6.67
CA CYS A 25 -2.46 14.80 5.77
C CYS A 25 -3.05 13.97 4.62
N VAL A 26 -4.04 13.11 4.91
CA VAL A 26 -4.72 12.31 3.88
C VAL A 26 -5.46 13.22 2.88
N LEU A 27 -6.21 14.20 3.37
CA LEU A 27 -6.91 15.17 2.49
C LEU A 27 -5.93 15.99 1.64
N LEU A 28 -4.79 16.39 2.20
CA LEU A 28 -3.74 17.09 1.44
C LEU A 28 -3.15 16.20 0.35
N LEU A 29 -2.85 14.92 0.64
CA LEU A 29 -2.37 13.98 -0.40
C LEU A 29 -3.41 13.76 -1.49
N MET A 30 -4.69 13.68 -1.15
CA MET A 30 -5.77 13.57 -2.15
C MET A 30 -5.84 14.80 -3.06
N LEU A 31 -5.72 16.00 -2.50
CA LEU A 31 -5.70 17.24 -3.28
C LEU A 31 -4.45 17.35 -4.16
N ILE A 32 -3.28 17.00 -3.64
CA ILE A 32 -2.03 16.95 -4.43
C ILE A 32 -2.17 15.92 -5.56
N GLY A 33 -2.70 14.74 -5.29
CA GLY A 33 -2.93 13.70 -6.32
C GLY A 33 -3.87 14.16 -7.43
N LEU A 34 -4.96 14.85 -7.08
CA LEU A 34 -5.87 15.47 -8.07
C LEU A 34 -5.16 16.53 -8.91
N TYR A 35 -4.36 17.38 -8.26
CA TYR A 35 -3.63 18.44 -8.95
C TYR A 35 -2.60 17.86 -9.93
N ILE A 36 -1.85 16.84 -9.53
CA ILE A 36 -0.89 16.17 -10.41
C ILE A 36 -1.60 15.48 -11.58
N SER A 37 -2.79 14.88 -11.35
CA SER A 37 -3.56 14.25 -12.43
C SER A 37 -4.03 15.24 -13.49
N LEU A 38 -4.22 16.51 -13.14
CA LEU A 38 -4.50 17.58 -14.09
C LEU A 38 -3.28 17.87 -14.99
N THR A 39 -2.07 17.83 -14.46
CA THR A 39 -0.85 18.12 -15.25
C THR A 39 -0.44 16.96 -16.17
N ILE A 40 -0.85 15.73 -15.83
CA ILE A 40 -0.59 14.53 -16.66
C ILE A 40 -1.67 14.36 -17.73
N SER A 41 -2.92 14.74 -17.45
CA SER A 41 -4.08 14.48 -18.32
C SER A 41 -3.90 14.97 -19.78
N PRO A 42 -3.37 16.18 -20.06
CA PRO A 42 -3.12 16.63 -21.43
C PRO A 42 -2.11 15.77 -22.20
N ALA A 43 -1.13 15.19 -21.49
CA ALA A 43 -0.10 14.35 -22.07
C ALA A 43 -0.65 13.02 -22.61
N SER A 44 -1.65 12.47 -21.92
CA SER A 44 -2.29 11.20 -22.30
C SER A 44 -3.36 11.35 -23.38
N SER A 45 -3.76 12.58 -23.73
CA SER A 45 -4.77 12.84 -24.77
C SER A 45 -4.38 12.33 -26.16
N ARG A 46 -3.09 11.98 -26.36
CA ARG A 46 -2.63 11.29 -27.59
C ARG A 46 -3.25 9.90 -27.76
N PHE A 47 -3.74 9.29 -26.66
CA PHE A 47 -4.33 7.95 -26.64
C PHE A 47 -5.85 7.95 -26.35
N SER A 48 -6.43 9.10 -25.99
CA SER A 48 -7.85 9.24 -25.64
C SER A 48 -8.43 10.52 -26.23
N SER A 49 -9.67 10.45 -26.74
CA SER A 49 -10.39 11.59 -27.29
C SER A 49 -10.74 12.68 -26.26
N ASN A 50 -10.65 12.38 -24.96
CA ASN A 50 -10.98 13.30 -23.89
C ASN A 50 -9.73 13.73 -23.11
N ILE A 51 -9.39 15.04 -23.18
CA ILE A 51 -8.24 15.65 -22.52
C ILE A 51 -8.25 15.43 -20.98
N PHE A 52 -9.41 15.37 -20.37
CA PHE A 52 -9.57 15.22 -18.91
C PHE A 52 -9.93 13.79 -18.47
N SER A 53 -9.73 12.78 -19.31
CA SER A 53 -10.14 11.41 -18.99
C SER A 53 -9.45 10.87 -17.72
N ILE A 54 -8.15 11.07 -17.56
CA ILE A 54 -7.39 10.62 -16.38
C ILE A 54 -7.86 11.36 -15.13
N PHE A 55 -8.00 12.69 -15.22
CA PHE A 55 -8.46 13.49 -14.09
C PHE A 55 -9.86 13.06 -13.61
N ASN A 56 -10.80 12.86 -14.53
CA ASN A 56 -12.16 12.46 -14.16
C ASN A 56 -12.21 11.09 -13.49
N ILE A 57 -11.44 10.12 -13.99
CA ILE A 57 -11.33 8.79 -13.41
C ILE A 57 -10.68 8.88 -12.02
N GLN A 58 -9.60 9.63 -11.88
CA GLN A 58 -8.91 9.83 -10.61
C GLN A 58 -9.80 10.52 -9.58
N ALA A 59 -10.52 11.57 -9.98
CA ALA A 59 -11.45 12.28 -9.11
C ALA A 59 -12.57 11.36 -8.59
N LEU A 60 -13.09 10.50 -9.47
CA LEU A 60 -14.12 9.53 -9.12
C LEU A 60 -13.59 8.50 -8.11
N TYR A 61 -12.40 7.92 -8.34
CA TYR A 61 -11.80 6.98 -7.40
C TYR A 61 -11.50 7.60 -6.05
N LEU A 62 -10.99 8.85 -6.02
CA LEU A 62 -10.73 9.56 -4.78
C LEU A 62 -12.02 9.89 -4.02
N LEU A 63 -13.09 10.24 -4.71
CA LEU A 63 -14.40 10.46 -4.10
C LEU A 63 -14.93 9.19 -3.45
N PHE A 64 -14.88 8.04 -4.15
CA PHE A 64 -15.25 6.75 -3.57
C PHE A 64 -14.34 6.39 -2.39
N GLY A 65 -13.03 6.59 -2.51
CA GLY A 65 -12.07 6.37 -1.43
C GLY A 65 -12.40 7.22 -0.19
N LEU A 66 -12.75 8.50 -0.38
CA LEU A 66 -13.13 9.39 0.71
C LEU A 66 -14.42 8.94 1.39
N ILE A 67 -15.44 8.50 0.62
CA ILE A 67 -16.68 7.97 1.17
C ILE A 67 -16.39 6.73 2.02
N ILE A 68 -15.61 5.78 1.51
CA ILE A 68 -15.23 4.57 2.25
C ILE A 68 -14.45 4.93 3.52
N PHE A 69 -13.49 5.86 3.42
CA PHE A 69 -12.69 6.34 4.55
C PHE A 69 -13.58 6.90 5.67
N ILE A 70 -14.55 7.78 5.33
CA ILE A 70 -15.48 8.37 6.29
C ILE A 70 -16.40 7.28 6.87
N LEU A 71 -16.97 6.41 6.04
CA LEU A 71 -17.85 5.33 6.51
C LEU A 71 -17.15 4.39 7.49
N LEU A 72 -15.91 3.96 7.17
CA LEU A 72 -15.14 3.08 8.04
C LEU A 72 -14.77 3.75 9.36
N SER A 73 -14.59 5.07 9.39
CA SER A 73 -14.24 5.80 10.61
C SER A 73 -15.39 5.87 11.65
N PHE A 74 -16.64 5.60 11.25
CA PHE A 74 -17.79 5.49 12.17
C PHE A 74 -17.93 4.11 12.84
N PHE A 75 -17.19 3.10 12.36
CA PHE A 75 -17.31 1.77 12.93
C PHE A 75 -16.47 1.61 14.21
N SER A 76 -17.05 0.89 15.19
CA SER A 76 -16.29 0.45 16.36
C SER A 76 -15.21 -0.56 15.97
N VAL A 77 -14.14 -0.62 16.75
CA VAL A 77 -13.01 -1.54 16.54
C VAL A 77 -13.47 -3.00 16.39
N GLU A 78 -14.46 -3.42 17.19
CA GLU A 78 -15.01 -4.78 17.12
C GLU A 78 -15.71 -5.05 15.78
N ARG A 79 -16.52 -4.10 15.30
CA ARG A 79 -17.17 -4.23 13.98
C ARG A 79 -16.14 -4.25 12.85
N LEU A 80 -15.08 -3.43 12.94
CA LEU A 80 -13.99 -3.44 11.98
C LEU A 80 -13.27 -4.80 11.92
N LYS A 81 -13.08 -5.48 13.05
CA LYS A 81 -12.54 -6.85 13.09
C LYS A 81 -13.39 -7.81 12.23
N TYR A 82 -14.70 -7.88 12.49
CA TYR A 82 -15.59 -8.78 11.73
C TYR A 82 -15.67 -8.44 10.23
N ILE A 83 -15.78 -7.16 9.90
CA ILE A 83 -15.79 -6.70 8.52
C ILE A 83 -14.47 -7.09 7.82
N SER A 84 -13.35 -6.92 8.51
CA SER A 84 -12.03 -7.26 7.98
C SER A 84 -11.89 -8.75 7.68
N TYR A 85 -12.41 -9.63 8.52
CA TYR A 85 -12.39 -11.07 8.24
C TYR A 85 -13.18 -11.42 6.98
N PHE A 86 -14.38 -10.86 6.86
CA PHE A 86 -15.24 -11.12 5.71
C PHE A 86 -14.61 -10.60 4.41
N ILE A 87 -14.11 -9.36 4.41
CA ILE A 87 -13.47 -8.76 3.23
C ILE A 87 -12.17 -9.49 2.90
N PHE A 88 -11.37 -9.89 3.90
CA PHE A 88 -10.16 -10.66 3.67
C PHE A 88 -10.44 -11.96 2.90
N VAL A 89 -11.48 -12.71 3.30
CA VAL A 89 -11.85 -13.95 2.62
C VAL A 89 -12.29 -13.69 1.17
N ILE A 90 -13.11 -12.65 0.94
CA ILE A 90 -13.53 -12.27 -0.41
C ILE A 90 -12.31 -11.92 -1.28
N CYS A 91 -11.44 -11.05 -0.77
CA CYS A 91 -10.25 -10.63 -1.50
C CYS A 91 -9.27 -11.79 -1.73
N LEU A 92 -9.16 -12.74 -0.79
CA LEU A 92 -8.38 -13.95 -0.95
C LEU A 92 -8.93 -14.83 -2.10
N LEU A 93 -10.25 -15.00 -2.16
CA LEU A 93 -10.89 -15.70 -3.27
C LEU A 93 -10.66 -14.99 -4.61
N MET A 94 -10.75 -13.65 -4.63
CA MET A 94 -10.40 -12.86 -5.80
C MET A 94 -8.92 -13.03 -6.19
N LEU A 95 -8.01 -13.08 -5.22
CA LEU A 95 -6.59 -13.30 -5.46
C LEU A 95 -6.32 -14.69 -6.03
N ILE A 96 -7.01 -15.72 -5.57
CA ILE A 96 -6.94 -17.07 -6.16
C ILE A 96 -7.51 -17.04 -7.59
N ALA A 97 -8.61 -16.34 -7.81
CA ALA A 97 -9.21 -16.21 -9.14
C ALA A 97 -8.27 -15.57 -10.17
N THR A 98 -7.37 -14.65 -9.77
CA THR A 98 -6.38 -14.05 -10.70
C THR A 98 -5.43 -15.08 -11.30
N LEU A 99 -5.16 -16.21 -10.62
CA LEU A 99 -4.31 -17.27 -11.18
C LEU A 99 -4.93 -17.91 -12.43
N PHE A 100 -6.26 -17.99 -12.49
CA PHE A 100 -7.02 -18.67 -13.55
C PHE A 100 -7.49 -17.70 -14.63
N ILE A 101 -8.10 -16.59 -14.23
CA ILE A 101 -8.78 -15.63 -15.12
C ILE A 101 -8.10 -14.26 -15.19
N GLY A 102 -6.97 -14.08 -14.48
CA GLY A 102 -6.23 -12.82 -14.46
C GLY A 102 -5.65 -12.46 -15.83
N THR A 103 -5.69 -11.16 -16.16
CA THR A 103 -5.02 -10.65 -17.35
C THR A 103 -3.51 -10.69 -17.16
N GLU A 104 -2.81 -11.27 -18.14
CA GLU A 104 -1.36 -11.37 -18.11
C GLU A 104 -0.73 -10.06 -18.56
N PHE A 105 0.10 -9.48 -17.70
CA PHE A 105 0.88 -8.29 -18.01
C PHE A 105 2.34 -8.50 -17.57
N LYS A 106 3.27 -8.36 -18.51
CA LYS A 106 4.71 -8.60 -18.29
C LYS A 106 5.02 -9.93 -17.59
N GLY A 107 4.35 -11.00 -17.99
CA GLY A 107 4.58 -12.37 -17.48
C GLY A 107 3.97 -12.66 -16.11
N SER A 108 3.05 -11.82 -15.62
CA SER A 108 2.35 -12.08 -14.34
C SER A 108 0.86 -11.75 -14.44
N LYS A 109 0.04 -12.58 -13.75
CA LYS A 109 -1.43 -12.44 -13.72
C LYS A 109 -1.85 -11.84 -12.38
N ARG A 110 -1.90 -10.51 -12.29
CA ARG A 110 -2.16 -9.77 -11.05
C ARG A 110 -3.50 -9.06 -11.02
N TRP A 111 -4.07 -8.79 -12.21
CA TRP A 111 -5.22 -7.94 -12.40
C TRP A 111 -6.44 -8.76 -12.75
N LEU A 112 -7.56 -8.46 -12.09
CA LEU A 112 -8.90 -8.87 -12.54
C LEU A 112 -9.49 -7.73 -13.36
N ASN A 113 -9.73 -7.99 -14.63
CA ASN A 113 -10.31 -7.01 -15.51
C ASN A 113 -11.84 -7.23 -15.58
N PHE A 114 -12.56 -6.27 -15.02
CA PHE A 114 -14.00 -6.14 -15.19
C PHE A 114 -14.25 -5.14 -16.32
N GLN A 115 -15.36 -5.26 -17.00
CA GLN A 115 -15.68 -4.48 -18.20
C GLN A 115 -15.45 -2.96 -18.04
N TYR A 116 -15.61 -2.42 -16.83
CA TYR A 116 -15.52 -0.98 -16.54
C TYR A 116 -14.34 -0.58 -15.65
N PHE A 117 -13.72 -1.52 -14.95
CA PHE A 117 -12.64 -1.26 -14.01
C PHE A 117 -11.74 -2.49 -13.85
N THR A 118 -10.51 -2.23 -13.48
CA THR A 118 -9.52 -3.27 -13.15
C THR A 118 -9.22 -3.24 -11.66
N ILE A 119 -9.15 -4.39 -11.03
CA ILE A 119 -8.81 -4.51 -9.61
C ILE A 119 -7.55 -5.35 -9.47
N MET A 120 -6.66 -4.93 -8.58
CA MET A 120 -5.53 -5.71 -8.08
C MET A 120 -5.86 -6.19 -6.66
N PRO A 121 -6.31 -7.45 -6.48
CA PRO A 121 -6.87 -7.91 -5.20
C PRO A 121 -5.88 -7.82 -4.04
N ILE A 122 -4.59 -7.99 -4.30
CA ILE A 122 -3.56 -7.93 -3.26
C ILE A 122 -3.49 -6.56 -2.57
N GLU A 123 -3.77 -5.46 -3.29
CA GLU A 123 -3.80 -4.12 -2.71
C GLU A 123 -4.91 -3.97 -1.67
N LEU A 124 -6.06 -4.60 -1.94
CA LEU A 124 -7.18 -4.62 -1.01
C LEU A 124 -6.95 -5.55 0.18
N ILE A 125 -6.24 -6.67 0.00
CA ILE A 125 -5.98 -7.64 1.08
C ILE A 125 -5.12 -7.03 2.18
N LYS A 126 -4.10 -6.24 1.85
CA LYS A 126 -3.09 -5.75 2.81
C LYS A 126 -3.66 -5.12 4.08
N PRO A 127 -4.57 -4.14 4.05
CA PRO A 127 -5.11 -3.55 5.26
C PRO A 127 -5.92 -4.55 6.11
N PHE A 128 -6.69 -5.41 5.46
CA PHE A 128 -7.48 -6.42 6.16
C PHE A 128 -6.62 -7.55 6.72
N TYR A 129 -5.50 -7.85 6.07
CA TYR A 129 -4.48 -8.76 6.55
C TYR A 129 -3.80 -8.25 7.82
N CYS A 130 -3.48 -6.94 7.91
CA CYS A 130 -2.95 -6.33 9.13
C CYS A 130 -3.92 -6.51 10.31
N VAL A 131 -5.20 -6.26 10.10
CA VAL A 131 -6.24 -6.41 11.14
C VAL A 131 -6.43 -7.89 11.52
N LEU A 132 -6.42 -8.79 10.55
CA LEU A 132 -6.54 -10.24 10.78
C LEU A 132 -5.37 -10.77 11.61
N LEU A 133 -4.12 -10.44 11.23
CA LEU A 133 -2.93 -10.84 12.00
C LEU A 133 -2.96 -10.30 13.42
N ALA A 134 -3.32 -9.02 13.59
CA ALA A 134 -3.44 -8.41 14.91
C ALA A 134 -4.44 -9.16 15.80
N SER A 135 -5.57 -9.59 15.25
CA SER A 135 -6.58 -10.33 16.01
C SER A 135 -6.16 -11.75 16.36
N ILE A 136 -5.39 -12.42 15.48
CA ILE A 136 -4.84 -13.75 15.77
C ILE A 136 -3.75 -13.66 16.86
N LEU A 137 -2.94 -12.59 16.82
CA LEU A 137 -1.78 -12.40 17.69
C LEU A 137 -2.11 -11.66 19.00
N GLU A 138 -3.34 -11.14 19.15
CA GLU A 138 -3.79 -10.46 20.38
C GLU A 138 -3.83 -11.40 21.62
N ILE A 139 -3.90 -12.72 21.41
CA ILE A 139 -4.10 -13.72 22.45
C ILE A 139 -2.87 -13.78 23.36
N ARG A 140 -3.08 -13.45 24.65
CA ARG A 140 -2.03 -13.37 25.69
C ARG A 140 -1.78 -14.66 26.46
N GLU A 141 -2.69 -15.63 26.38
CA GLU A 141 -2.57 -16.88 27.13
C GLU A 141 -1.42 -17.74 26.59
N GLU A 142 -0.50 -18.14 27.46
CA GLU A 142 0.69 -18.93 27.07
C GLU A 142 0.35 -20.25 26.38
N LYS A 143 -0.73 -20.90 26.78
CA LYS A 143 -1.17 -22.20 26.21
C LYS A 143 -1.65 -22.07 24.77
N THR A 144 -2.16 -20.89 24.37
CA THR A 144 -2.72 -20.64 23.03
C THR A 144 -1.77 -19.85 22.12
N LYS A 145 -0.66 -19.34 22.65
CA LYS A 145 0.34 -18.58 21.86
C LYS A 145 0.90 -19.37 20.68
N VAL A 146 1.28 -20.64 20.90
CA VAL A 146 1.86 -21.50 19.84
C VAL A 146 0.86 -21.70 18.72
N THR A 147 -0.42 -21.92 19.05
CA THR A 147 -1.48 -22.08 18.04
C THR A 147 -1.74 -20.79 17.28
N SER A 148 -1.68 -19.62 17.94
CA SER A 148 -1.83 -18.31 17.31
C SER A 148 -0.69 -18.01 16.34
N TYR A 149 0.55 -18.30 16.71
CA TYR A 149 1.68 -18.17 15.79
C TYR A 149 1.61 -19.14 14.61
N ALA A 150 1.21 -20.40 14.85
CA ALA A 150 1.00 -21.37 13.79
C ALA A 150 -0.11 -20.94 12.82
N LEU A 151 -1.23 -20.42 13.33
CA LEU A 151 -2.34 -19.91 12.53
C LEU A 151 -1.93 -18.68 11.72
N SER A 152 -1.22 -17.73 12.33
CA SER A 152 -0.71 -16.54 11.62
C SER A 152 0.27 -16.91 10.51
N PHE A 153 1.15 -17.88 10.77
CA PHE A 153 2.05 -18.42 9.76
C PHE A 153 1.31 -19.11 8.61
N PHE A 154 0.27 -19.88 8.93
CA PHE A 154 -0.57 -20.53 7.92
C PHE A 154 -1.24 -19.54 6.97
N VAL A 155 -1.81 -18.44 7.52
CA VAL A 155 -2.40 -17.37 6.71
C VAL A 155 -1.34 -16.70 5.84
N TYR A 156 -0.16 -16.40 6.41
CA TYR A 156 0.98 -15.86 5.65
C TYR A 156 1.42 -16.81 4.54
N ALA A 157 1.56 -18.10 4.82
CA ALA A 157 2.02 -19.10 3.86
C ALA A 157 1.05 -19.24 2.67
N ILE A 158 -0.26 -19.15 2.90
CA ILE A 158 -1.26 -19.12 1.82
C ILE A 158 -1.02 -17.91 0.91
N LEU A 159 -0.93 -16.69 1.46
CA LEU A 159 -0.71 -15.50 0.66
C LEU A 159 0.63 -15.55 -0.08
N ALA A 160 1.69 -15.94 0.62
CA ALA A 160 3.03 -16.06 0.04
C ALA A 160 3.06 -17.08 -1.11
N SER A 161 2.41 -18.24 -0.97
CA SER A 161 2.36 -19.26 -2.03
C SER A 161 1.64 -18.75 -3.27
N ILE A 162 0.52 -18.02 -3.12
CA ILE A 162 -0.20 -17.44 -4.25
C ILE A 162 0.67 -16.39 -4.96
N LEU A 163 1.35 -15.51 -4.21
CA LEU A 163 2.20 -14.46 -4.77
C LEU A 163 3.43 -15.02 -5.49
N VAL A 164 3.98 -16.13 -5.01
CA VAL A 164 5.06 -16.87 -5.71
C VAL A 164 4.55 -17.46 -7.03
N LEU A 165 3.33 -18.01 -7.05
CA LEU A 165 2.71 -18.54 -8.27
C LEU A 165 2.37 -17.44 -9.28
N GLN A 166 2.12 -16.19 -8.82
CA GLN A 166 1.88 -14.99 -9.66
C GLN A 166 3.16 -14.31 -10.14
N PRO A 167 4.36 -14.81 -9.90
CA PRO A 167 5.70 -14.21 -9.77
C PRO A 167 5.69 -12.72 -9.35
N ASP A 168 5.01 -12.41 -8.22
CA ASP A 168 4.92 -11.04 -7.69
C ASP A 168 5.78 -10.84 -6.42
N ILE A 169 7.09 -10.68 -6.65
CA ILE A 169 8.08 -10.58 -5.58
C ILE A 169 7.92 -9.29 -4.78
N SER A 170 7.52 -8.19 -5.42
CA SER A 170 7.35 -6.91 -4.75
C SER A 170 6.25 -6.99 -3.69
N GLN A 171 5.12 -7.58 -4.03
CA GLN A 171 4.01 -7.76 -3.09
C GLN A 171 4.33 -8.82 -2.04
N LEU A 172 5.06 -9.87 -2.40
CA LEU A 172 5.56 -10.87 -1.45
C LEU A 172 6.44 -10.21 -0.38
N PHE A 173 7.33 -9.28 -0.76
CA PHE A 173 8.17 -8.56 0.18
C PHE A 173 7.34 -7.71 1.15
N ILE A 174 6.32 -6.97 0.66
CA ILE A 174 5.44 -6.15 1.49
C ILE A 174 4.63 -7.02 2.46
N VAL A 175 4.00 -8.10 1.99
CA VAL A 175 3.23 -9.03 2.83
C VAL A 175 4.10 -9.69 3.89
N SER A 176 5.34 -10.06 3.54
CA SER A 176 6.32 -10.59 4.49
C SER A 176 6.71 -9.56 5.54
N SER A 177 6.94 -8.30 5.14
CA SER A 177 7.27 -7.21 6.07
C SER A 177 6.15 -6.97 7.08
N ILE A 178 4.88 -6.98 6.63
CA ILE A 178 3.70 -6.90 7.50
C ILE A 178 3.68 -8.07 8.49
N TYR A 179 3.93 -9.29 8.04
CA TYR A 179 3.96 -10.49 8.88
C TYR A 179 5.04 -10.39 9.96
N PHE A 180 6.28 -10.06 9.58
CA PHE A 180 7.39 -9.92 10.54
C PHE A 180 7.14 -8.78 11.55
N ALA A 181 6.61 -7.66 11.09
CA ALA A 181 6.22 -6.56 11.96
C ALA A 181 5.14 -6.96 12.98
N SER A 182 4.14 -7.74 12.55
CA SER A 182 3.08 -8.24 13.43
C SER A 182 3.63 -9.17 14.51
N ILE A 183 4.50 -10.11 14.14
CA ILE A 183 5.14 -11.04 15.07
C ILE A 183 6.07 -10.30 16.04
N PHE A 184 6.83 -9.33 15.57
CA PHE A 184 7.68 -8.50 16.42
C PHE A 184 6.87 -7.77 17.49
N MET A 185 5.77 -7.12 17.10
CA MET A 185 4.89 -6.41 18.02
C MET A 185 4.14 -7.32 18.99
N SER A 186 3.92 -8.59 18.64
CA SER A 186 3.30 -9.57 19.53
C SER A 186 4.21 -10.06 20.67
N GLY A 187 5.47 -9.60 20.69
CA GLY A 187 6.45 -9.95 21.72
C GLY A 187 7.15 -11.29 21.46
N PHE A 188 7.29 -11.68 20.21
CA PHE A 188 8.05 -12.86 19.84
C PHE A 188 9.55 -12.67 20.07
N SER A 189 10.26 -13.75 20.42
CA SER A 189 11.70 -13.68 20.66
C SER A 189 12.45 -13.18 19.43
N ILE A 190 13.31 -12.19 19.63
CA ILE A 190 14.13 -11.59 18.57
C ILE A 190 15.04 -12.63 17.88
N ILE A 191 15.45 -13.66 18.60
CA ILE A 191 16.30 -14.75 18.07
C ILE A 191 15.52 -15.54 17.02
N ILE A 192 14.25 -15.84 17.28
CA ILE A 192 13.40 -16.57 16.34
C ILE A 192 13.11 -15.70 15.12
N LEU A 193 12.94 -14.40 15.31
CA LEU A 193 12.74 -13.43 14.23
C LEU A 193 13.96 -13.40 13.29
N PHE A 194 15.18 -13.38 13.83
CA PHE A 194 16.40 -13.50 13.03
C PHE A 194 16.53 -14.87 12.33
N SER A 195 16.13 -15.94 12.98
CA SER A 195 16.13 -17.28 12.35
C SER A 195 15.18 -17.35 11.15
N ILE A 196 13.98 -16.77 11.26
CA ILE A 196 13.00 -16.69 10.16
C ILE A 196 13.52 -15.79 9.04
N LEU A 197 14.15 -14.65 9.38
CA LEU A 197 14.77 -13.75 8.40
C LEU A 197 15.89 -14.47 7.65
N PHE A 198 16.75 -15.19 8.35
CA PHE A 198 17.83 -15.98 7.74
C PHE A 198 17.28 -17.06 6.78
N PHE A 199 16.23 -17.75 7.21
CA PHE A 199 15.55 -18.72 6.36
C PHE A 199 14.89 -18.07 5.14
N GLY A 200 14.28 -16.89 5.32
CA GLY A 200 13.71 -16.10 4.23
C GLY A 200 14.76 -15.66 3.20
N ILE A 201 15.92 -15.18 3.64
CA ILE A 201 17.05 -14.82 2.77
C ILE A 201 17.56 -16.08 2.03
N SER A 202 17.70 -17.20 2.72
CA SER A 202 18.10 -18.46 2.12
C SER A 202 17.12 -18.93 1.04
N LEU A 203 15.82 -18.84 1.30
CA LEU A 203 14.76 -19.14 0.33
C LEU A 203 14.80 -18.19 -0.87
N PHE A 204 14.98 -16.90 -0.63
CA PHE A 204 15.10 -15.88 -1.69
C PHE A 204 16.31 -16.16 -2.58
N THR A 205 17.45 -16.52 -1.98
CA THR A 205 18.66 -16.92 -2.71
C THR A 205 18.40 -18.17 -3.56
N ALA A 206 17.70 -19.15 -3.00
CA ALA A 206 17.29 -20.34 -3.77
C ALA A 206 16.38 -19.96 -4.95
N ILE A 207 15.36 -19.10 -4.72
CA ILE A 207 14.46 -18.63 -5.80
C ILE A 207 15.25 -17.88 -6.89
N TYR A 208 16.26 -17.10 -6.53
CA TYR A 208 17.13 -16.43 -7.51
C TYR A 208 17.81 -17.43 -8.44
N PHE A 209 18.34 -18.55 -7.92
CA PHE A 209 19.01 -19.55 -8.75
C PHE A 209 18.04 -20.40 -9.62
N PHE A 210 16.81 -20.60 -9.16
CA PHE A 210 15.85 -21.49 -9.84
C PHE A 210 14.83 -20.75 -10.71
N ASN A 211 14.67 -19.43 -10.56
CA ASN A 211 13.67 -18.66 -11.30
C ASN A 211 14.31 -17.61 -12.22
N PHE A 212 14.28 -17.89 -13.51
CA PHE A 212 14.86 -17.04 -14.54
C PHE A 212 14.29 -15.60 -14.54
N ASN A 213 12.98 -15.43 -14.26
CA ASN A 213 12.38 -14.09 -14.21
C ASN A 213 12.91 -13.27 -13.04
N VAL A 214 13.14 -13.92 -11.88
CA VAL A 214 13.74 -13.27 -10.71
C VAL A 214 15.19 -12.90 -10.98
N GLN A 215 15.94 -13.83 -11.56
CA GLN A 215 17.33 -13.59 -11.95
C GLN A 215 17.45 -12.43 -12.92
N ASN A 216 16.62 -12.38 -13.96
CA ASN A 216 16.61 -11.27 -14.93
C ASN A 216 16.28 -9.95 -14.27
N ARG A 217 15.32 -9.86 -13.34
CA ARG A 217 14.99 -8.62 -12.63
C ARG A 217 16.12 -8.12 -11.74
N ILE A 218 16.79 -9.03 -11.03
CA ILE A 218 17.94 -8.67 -10.18
C ILE A 218 19.12 -8.27 -11.07
N ASN A 219 19.40 -9.02 -12.11
CA ASN A 219 20.50 -8.73 -13.02
C ASN A 219 20.27 -7.43 -13.81
N SER A 220 19.03 -7.12 -14.20
CA SER A 220 18.72 -5.83 -14.85
C SER A 220 18.92 -4.64 -13.91
N PHE A 221 18.80 -4.83 -12.60
CA PHE A 221 19.12 -3.80 -11.62
C PHE A 221 20.63 -3.66 -11.38
N LEU A 222 21.34 -4.81 -11.29
CA LEU A 222 22.78 -4.82 -11.04
C LEU A 222 23.62 -4.47 -12.27
N TYR A 223 23.16 -4.88 -13.46
CA TYR A 223 23.86 -4.73 -14.74
C TYR A 223 22.90 -4.13 -15.80
N PRO A 224 22.47 -2.86 -15.63
CA PRO A 224 21.45 -2.25 -16.50
C PRO A 224 21.87 -2.20 -17.98
N GLU A 225 23.17 -2.17 -18.26
CA GLU A 225 23.71 -2.10 -19.63
C GLU A 225 23.32 -3.30 -20.51
N ASN A 226 22.97 -4.44 -19.91
CA ASN A 226 22.64 -5.68 -20.61
C ASN A 226 21.12 -5.93 -20.75
N TYR A 227 20.28 -5.03 -20.24
CA TYR A 227 18.83 -5.22 -20.19
C TYR A 227 18.06 -3.98 -20.66
N ASP A 228 16.87 -4.19 -21.18
CA ASP A 228 15.97 -3.08 -21.50
C ASP A 228 15.36 -2.51 -20.20
N VAL A 229 16.00 -1.46 -19.68
CA VAL A 229 15.58 -0.72 -18.47
C VAL A 229 15.00 0.65 -18.83
N SER A 230 14.52 0.82 -20.03
CA SER A 230 14.06 2.08 -20.60
C SER A 230 13.12 2.87 -19.70
N GLN A 231 12.18 2.20 -18.97
CA GLN A 231 11.25 2.86 -18.05
C GLN A 231 11.96 3.44 -16.83
N THR A 232 12.88 2.67 -16.23
CA THR A 232 13.64 3.10 -15.05
C THR A 232 14.60 4.21 -15.39
N GLU A 233 15.27 4.12 -16.55
CA GLU A 233 16.18 5.17 -17.05
C GLU A 233 15.45 6.48 -17.31
N LEU A 234 14.30 6.43 -18.00
CA LEU A 234 13.47 7.61 -18.24
C LEU A 234 12.97 8.23 -16.92
N SER A 235 12.63 7.39 -15.95
CA SER A 235 12.22 7.83 -14.62
C SER A 235 13.36 8.53 -13.86
N LEU A 236 14.57 7.95 -13.88
CA LEU A 236 15.75 8.56 -13.28
C LEU A 236 16.18 9.85 -14.01
N GLN A 237 16.04 9.89 -15.34
CA GLN A 237 16.29 11.09 -16.12
C GLN A 237 15.30 12.19 -15.76
N ALA A 238 14.01 11.89 -15.61
CA ALA A 238 13.00 12.84 -15.19
C ALA A 238 13.32 13.46 -13.82
N ILE A 239 13.78 12.64 -12.86
CA ILE A 239 14.22 13.12 -11.54
C ILE A 239 15.44 14.04 -11.66
N LYS A 240 16.40 13.73 -12.55
CA LYS A 240 17.60 14.56 -12.76
C LYS A 240 17.26 15.89 -13.43
N GLU A 241 16.40 15.88 -14.45
CA GLU A 241 16.02 17.10 -15.20
C GLU A 241 15.19 18.06 -14.36
N GLY A 242 14.42 17.57 -13.38
CA GLY A 242 13.64 18.39 -12.47
C GLY A 242 14.48 19.27 -11.54
N GLY A 243 15.69 18.86 -11.18
CA GLY A 243 16.58 19.64 -10.31
C GLY A 243 15.93 20.01 -8.96
N ILE A 244 16.17 21.25 -8.49
CA ILE A 244 15.66 21.69 -7.19
C ILE A 244 14.21 22.17 -7.28
N ILE A 245 13.84 22.94 -8.30
CA ILE A 245 12.56 23.65 -8.40
C ILE A 245 11.58 22.96 -9.38
N GLY A 246 12.11 22.12 -10.27
CA GLY A 246 11.35 21.52 -11.36
C GLY A 246 11.29 22.39 -12.62
N VAL A 247 10.82 21.78 -13.72
CA VAL A 247 10.61 22.48 -15.00
C VAL A 247 9.30 23.27 -15.05
N GLY A 248 8.50 23.18 -14.02
CA GLY A 248 7.19 23.81 -13.87
C GLY A 248 6.01 22.88 -14.19
N PRO A 249 4.83 23.17 -13.59
CA PRO A 249 3.63 22.37 -13.76
C PRO A 249 3.22 22.26 -15.23
N GLY A 250 2.98 21.04 -15.69
CA GLY A 250 2.58 20.77 -17.08
C GLY A 250 3.71 20.79 -18.12
N ASN A 251 4.88 21.31 -17.80
CA ASN A 251 6.00 21.48 -18.75
C ASN A 251 6.91 20.23 -18.87
N GLY A 252 6.68 19.20 -18.04
CA GLY A 252 7.43 17.96 -18.10
C GLY A 252 7.30 17.29 -19.48
N ILE A 253 8.42 16.92 -20.09
CA ILE A 253 8.48 16.26 -21.39
C ILE A 253 8.58 14.74 -21.23
N LEU A 254 9.36 14.29 -20.23
CA LEU A 254 9.64 12.88 -20.00
C LEU A 254 8.41 12.11 -19.52
N LYS A 255 7.49 12.76 -18.77
CA LYS A 255 6.21 12.16 -18.37
C LYS A 255 5.42 11.58 -19.55
N ASN A 256 5.59 12.14 -20.77
CA ASN A 256 4.92 11.67 -22.00
C ASN A 256 5.57 10.41 -22.58
N LYS A 257 6.80 10.11 -22.16
CA LYS A 257 7.60 8.96 -22.63
C LYS A 257 7.60 7.82 -21.61
N ILE A 258 7.31 8.11 -20.34
CA ILE A 258 7.27 7.11 -19.28
C ILE A 258 5.94 6.37 -19.35
N PRO A 259 5.92 5.07 -19.65
CA PRO A 259 4.72 4.25 -19.50
C PRO A 259 4.26 4.28 -18.04
N GLU A 260 2.95 4.31 -17.81
CA GLU A 260 2.37 4.30 -16.45
C GLU A 260 2.80 5.50 -15.57
N ALA A 261 3.10 6.65 -16.20
CA ALA A 261 3.47 7.89 -15.50
C ALA A 261 2.40 8.37 -14.50
N ASN A 262 1.14 7.99 -14.72
CA ASN A 262 0.00 8.33 -13.89
C ASN A 262 -0.27 7.35 -12.72
N SER A 263 0.48 6.26 -12.62
CA SER A 263 0.37 5.24 -11.58
C SER A 263 1.73 4.96 -10.93
N ASP A 264 2.49 4.03 -11.47
CA ASP A 264 3.70 3.51 -10.84
C ASP A 264 4.85 4.53 -10.80
N TYR A 265 4.92 5.44 -11.78
CA TYR A 265 5.99 6.43 -11.91
C TYR A 265 5.54 7.87 -11.62
N ILE A 266 4.43 8.05 -10.90
CA ILE A 266 3.91 9.40 -10.56
C ILE A 266 4.93 10.25 -9.79
N PHE A 267 5.76 9.63 -8.94
CA PHE A 267 6.79 10.32 -8.19
C PHE A 267 7.87 10.94 -9.09
N SER A 268 8.20 10.29 -10.22
CA SER A 268 9.13 10.82 -11.22
C SER A 268 8.54 12.03 -11.94
N VAL A 269 7.23 12.05 -12.19
CA VAL A 269 6.52 13.21 -12.74
C VAL A 269 6.54 14.39 -11.77
N VAL A 270 6.33 14.13 -10.48
CA VAL A 270 6.48 15.15 -9.44
C VAL A 270 7.90 15.71 -9.41
N ALA A 271 8.90 14.83 -9.50
CA ALA A 271 10.30 15.25 -9.52
C ALA A 271 10.62 16.10 -10.75
N GLU A 272 10.14 15.74 -11.94
CA GLU A 272 10.33 16.52 -13.17
C GLU A 272 9.68 17.91 -13.07
N GLU A 273 8.40 17.98 -12.64
CA GLU A 273 7.63 19.22 -12.69
C GLU A 273 7.87 20.16 -11.50
N TYR A 274 8.03 19.59 -10.28
CA TYR A 274 8.16 20.34 -9.03
C TYR A 274 9.53 20.20 -8.36
N GLY A 275 10.43 19.41 -8.95
CA GLY A 275 11.78 19.22 -8.47
C GLY A 275 11.88 18.56 -7.08
N LEU A 276 13.04 18.73 -6.47
CA LEU A 276 13.33 18.20 -5.13
C LEU A 276 12.34 18.74 -4.08
N LEU A 277 11.92 20.00 -4.19
CA LEU A 277 11.01 20.59 -3.22
C LEU A 277 9.64 19.92 -3.23
N GLY A 278 9.08 19.60 -4.40
CA GLY A 278 7.83 18.85 -4.52
C GLY A 278 7.94 17.44 -3.94
N CYS A 279 9.05 16.74 -4.21
CA CYS A 279 9.33 15.44 -3.65
C CYS A 279 9.42 15.46 -2.12
N LEU A 280 10.18 16.43 -1.56
CA LEU A 280 10.32 16.58 -0.11
C LEU A 280 9.01 16.90 0.59
N LEU A 281 8.14 17.70 -0.03
CA LEU A 281 6.81 17.99 0.51
C LEU A 281 5.96 16.71 0.63
N ILE A 282 5.93 15.89 -0.40
CA ILE A 282 5.19 14.61 -0.36
C ILE A 282 5.77 13.68 0.69
N LEU A 283 7.10 13.51 0.72
CA LEU A 283 7.78 12.68 1.72
C LEU A 283 7.53 13.19 3.14
N PHE A 284 7.50 14.51 3.34
CA PHE A 284 7.20 15.11 4.63
C PHE A 284 5.77 14.81 5.10
N ILE A 285 4.78 14.83 4.18
CA ILE A 285 3.40 14.45 4.53
C ILE A 285 3.33 12.97 4.93
N PHE A 286 3.99 12.07 4.20
CA PHE A 286 4.07 10.65 4.58
C PHE A 286 4.77 10.47 5.93
N PHE A 287 5.84 11.22 6.19
CA PHE A 287 6.51 11.23 7.48
C PHE A 287 5.57 11.66 8.61
N LEU A 288 4.76 12.70 8.40
CA LEU A 288 3.76 13.14 9.39
C LEU A 288 2.69 12.08 9.66
N ILE A 289 2.20 11.39 8.63
CA ILE A 289 1.25 10.27 8.79
C ILE A 289 1.87 9.17 9.63
N SER A 290 3.08 8.73 9.27
CA SER A 290 3.81 7.67 9.99
C SER A 290 4.11 8.08 11.43
N TYR A 291 4.58 9.30 11.66
CA TYR A 291 4.87 9.82 13.00
C TYR A 291 3.63 9.83 13.90
N ASN A 292 2.50 10.35 13.40
CA ASN A 292 1.23 10.37 14.14
C ASN A 292 0.67 8.95 14.33
N GLY A 293 0.84 8.08 13.35
CA GLY A 293 0.51 6.65 13.44
C GLY A 293 1.27 5.98 14.58
N PHE A 294 2.60 6.07 14.59
CA PHE A 294 3.44 5.51 15.67
C PHE A 294 3.12 6.13 17.03
N LYS A 295 2.89 7.44 17.10
CA LYS A 295 2.47 8.09 18.34
C LYS A 295 1.18 7.47 18.88
N THR A 296 0.22 7.17 18.01
CA THR A 296 -1.04 6.51 18.40
C THR A 296 -0.80 5.08 18.86
N VAL A 297 0.10 4.33 18.19
CA VAL A 297 0.50 2.97 18.61
C VAL A 297 1.02 2.97 20.06
N TYR A 298 1.98 3.85 20.37
CA TYR A 298 2.60 3.90 21.69
C TYR A 298 1.67 4.42 22.80
N SER A 299 0.68 5.26 22.45
CA SER A 299 -0.29 5.77 23.42
C SER A 299 -1.41 4.78 23.75
N ASN A 300 -1.66 3.80 22.91
CA ASN A 300 -2.70 2.81 23.09
C ASN A 300 -2.27 1.70 24.05
N LYS A 301 -3.18 1.30 24.96
CA LYS A 301 -2.99 0.17 25.88
C LYS A 301 -3.54 -1.15 25.33
N ASN A 302 -4.36 -1.09 24.28
CA ASN A 302 -4.95 -2.27 23.68
C ASN A 302 -3.96 -2.91 22.72
N HIS A 303 -3.57 -4.14 23.00
CA HIS A 303 -2.55 -4.87 22.25
C HIS A 303 -2.95 -5.13 20.77
N PHE A 304 -4.24 -5.41 20.54
CA PHE A 304 -4.76 -5.51 19.17
C PHE A 304 -4.53 -4.22 18.38
N LEU A 305 -4.87 -3.07 18.97
CA LEU A 305 -4.69 -1.77 18.31
C LEU A 305 -3.21 -1.46 18.09
N GLN A 306 -2.35 -1.83 19.03
CA GLN A 306 -0.90 -1.66 18.86
C GLN A 306 -0.38 -2.44 17.64
N ILE A 307 -0.71 -3.74 17.54
CA ILE A 307 -0.25 -4.58 16.43
C ILE A 307 -0.85 -4.09 15.10
N SER A 308 -2.18 -3.86 15.06
CA SER A 308 -2.86 -3.47 13.81
C SER A 308 -2.39 -2.12 13.28
N LEU A 309 -2.29 -1.11 14.14
CA LEU A 309 -1.83 0.23 13.74
C LEU A 309 -0.36 0.22 13.35
N PHE A 310 0.49 -0.50 14.08
CA PHE A 310 1.91 -0.62 13.75
C PHE A 310 2.10 -1.22 12.35
N THR A 311 1.41 -2.31 12.06
CA THR A 311 1.49 -3.00 10.77
C THR A 311 0.86 -2.22 9.61
N LEU A 312 -0.14 -1.37 9.89
CA LEU A 312 -0.73 -0.47 8.89
C LEU A 312 0.17 0.73 8.56
N VAL A 313 1.05 1.14 9.48
CA VAL A 313 1.97 2.28 9.27
C VAL A 313 3.25 1.85 8.54
N ILE A 314 3.65 0.60 8.67
CA ILE A 314 4.79 0.01 7.94
C ILE A 314 4.39 -0.35 6.51
#